data_3c7c5fa507c966d7b1b129d8ef674de4
#
_entry.id   3c7c5fa507c966d7b1b129d8ef674de4
#
_cell.length_a   1.000
_cell.length_b   1.000
_cell.length_c   1.000
_cell.angle_alpha   90.00
_cell.angle_beta   90.00
_cell.angle_gamma   90.00
#
_symmetry.space_group_name_H-M   'P 1'
#
loop_
_entity.id
_entity.type
_entity.pdbx_description
1 polymer ?
#
loop_
_entity_poly.entity_id
_entity_poly.type
_entity_poly.pdbx_seq_one_letter_code
_entity_poly.pdbx_strand_id
1 'polypeptide(L)'
;MEITILGCGGSFGSPLAWSKNGNIDINNSRNFRTRSSILIKKNNSNILIDTSPDLRTQLYKAKCTNIDAVLYTHIHSDHTSGVPDMRAMSLINNKIIPAYMPREMINKMESFYQYIFKGEKDYTAFMEIKNLENSFSFNKINIETFKHNHGSIDVQTYKIGNFAYSTDLKKFYNSDIDRLKNLDLWVVGLLREDEHPSHAGFDQILEYINYIKPKKTIFTHMTALLD
;
A
#
# COMPACT_ATOMS: atom_id res chain seq x y z
N MET A 1 -16.87 -7.10 2.18
CA MET A 1 -15.45 -6.72 2.13
C MET A 1 -15.19 -5.70 3.22
N GLU A 2 -14.18 -5.95 4.02
CA GLU A 2 -13.72 -5.04 5.09
C GLU A 2 -12.36 -4.48 4.68
N ILE A 3 -12.17 -3.17 4.85
CA ILE A 3 -10.91 -2.47 4.57
C ILE A 3 -10.42 -1.85 5.87
N THR A 4 -9.22 -2.22 6.30
CA THR A 4 -8.57 -1.64 7.47
C THR A 4 -7.37 -0.81 7.02
N ILE A 5 -7.35 0.48 7.32
CA ILE A 5 -6.18 1.35 7.14
C ILE A 5 -5.20 1.01 8.27
N LEU A 6 -4.09 0.35 7.93
CA LEU A 6 -3.05 -0.03 8.89
C LEU A 6 -2.13 1.15 9.23
N GLY A 7 -1.89 1.99 8.22
CA GLY A 7 -1.13 3.22 8.33
C GLY A 7 -1.48 4.17 7.20
N CYS A 8 -1.37 5.47 7.43
CA CYS A 8 -1.68 6.51 6.45
C CYS A 8 -0.62 7.63 6.41
N GLY A 9 0.52 7.45 7.08
CA GLY A 9 1.64 8.37 7.02
C GLY A 9 2.47 8.20 5.74
N GLY A 10 3.11 9.27 5.30
CA GLY A 10 4.08 9.25 4.19
C GLY A 10 5.38 8.53 4.59
N SER A 11 6.40 8.63 3.73
CA SER A 11 7.64 7.83 3.82
C SER A 11 8.35 7.87 5.19
N PHE A 12 8.20 8.96 5.92
CA PHE A 12 8.85 9.14 7.24
C PHE A 12 7.91 8.87 8.42
N GLY A 13 6.62 8.64 8.15
CA GLY A 13 5.59 8.62 9.19
C GLY A 13 5.30 10.01 9.75
N SER A 14 4.52 10.08 10.81
CA SER A 14 4.21 11.32 11.53
C SER A 14 4.03 10.99 13.02
N PRO A 15 4.51 11.82 13.98
CA PRO A 15 5.40 12.98 13.81
C PRO A 15 6.78 12.60 13.25
N LEU A 16 7.54 13.60 12.76
CA LEU A 16 8.92 13.38 12.31
C LEU A 16 9.86 13.25 13.50
N ALA A 17 10.76 12.27 13.46
CA ALA A 17 11.68 11.98 14.56
C ALA A 17 12.80 13.03 14.75
N TRP A 18 13.07 13.85 13.76
CA TRP A 18 14.29 14.68 13.69
C TRP A 18 14.06 16.17 13.37
N SER A 19 12.83 16.62 13.22
CA SER A 19 12.55 18.01 12.86
C SER A 19 11.33 18.57 13.59
N LYS A 20 11.10 19.86 13.41
CA LYS A 20 9.82 20.48 13.78
C LYS A 20 8.70 19.82 12.96
N ASN A 21 7.65 19.41 13.60
CA ASN A 21 6.56 18.63 13.03
C ASN A 21 5.53 19.49 12.25
N GLY A 22 5.98 20.51 11.53
CA GLY A 22 5.06 21.37 10.81
C GLY A 22 4.02 22.03 11.71
N ASN A 23 2.75 21.99 11.29
CA ASN A 23 1.63 22.58 12.03
C ASN A 23 0.82 21.54 12.82
N ILE A 24 1.23 20.26 12.84
CA ILE A 24 0.46 19.22 13.53
C ILE A 24 0.54 19.37 15.05
N ASP A 25 -0.58 19.14 15.73
CA ASP A 25 -0.59 18.97 17.18
C ASP A 25 -0.04 17.60 17.57
N ILE A 26 1.16 17.57 18.16
CA ILE A 26 1.82 16.33 18.62
C ILE A 26 1.12 15.68 19.82
N ASN A 27 0.20 16.37 20.49
CA ASN A 27 -0.62 15.78 21.57
C ASN A 27 -1.87 15.08 21.03
N ASN A 28 -2.24 15.33 19.78
CA ASN A 28 -3.33 14.64 19.12
C ASN A 28 -2.85 13.27 18.61
N SER A 29 -3.34 12.19 19.20
CA SER A 29 -2.96 10.81 18.81
C SER A 29 -3.26 10.47 17.34
N ARG A 30 -4.18 11.18 16.68
CA ARG A 30 -4.47 11.01 15.25
C ARG A 30 -3.33 11.44 14.34
N ASN A 31 -2.42 12.29 14.86
CA ASN A 31 -1.23 12.73 14.13
C ASN A 31 -0.07 11.73 14.22
N PHE A 32 -0.21 10.66 14.99
CA PHE A 32 0.74 9.54 15.01
C PHE A 32 0.38 8.54 13.90
N ARG A 33 0.91 8.78 12.70
CA ARG A 33 0.62 8.01 11.48
C ARG A 33 1.81 7.14 11.12
N THR A 34 1.64 5.84 11.20
CA THR A 34 2.59 4.86 10.64
C THR A 34 2.53 4.88 9.12
N ARG A 35 3.61 4.39 8.43
CA ARG A 35 3.71 4.38 6.96
C ARG A 35 2.55 3.65 6.32
N SER A 36 2.22 4.04 5.08
CA SER A 36 1.02 3.58 4.38
C SER A 36 1.00 2.07 4.17
N SER A 37 -0.08 1.44 4.56
CA SER A 37 -0.42 0.05 4.28
C SER A 37 -1.91 -0.17 4.56
N ILE A 38 -2.54 -1.12 3.87
CA ILE A 38 -3.93 -1.50 4.13
C ILE A 38 -4.10 -3.02 4.16
N LEU A 39 -5.09 -3.46 4.94
CA LEU A 39 -5.52 -4.85 5.03
C LEU A 39 -6.93 -4.97 4.47
N ILE A 40 -7.12 -5.90 3.54
CA ILE A 40 -8.41 -6.21 2.92
C ILE A 40 -8.85 -7.59 3.37
N LYS A 41 -10.04 -7.69 3.98
CA LYS A 41 -10.67 -8.96 4.33
C LYS A 41 -11.86 -9.22 3.42
N LYS A 42 -11.82 -10.31 2.67
CA LYS A 42 -12.89 -10.74 1.77
C LYS A 42 -12.81 -12.25 1.53
N ASN A 43 -13.95 -12.94 1.45
CA ASN A 43 -14.03 -14.38 1.19
C ASN A 43 -13.10 -15.21 2.10
N ASN A 44 -13.05 -14.92 3.39
CA ASN A 44 -12.16 -15.53 4.37
C ASN A 44 -10.65 -15.41 4.05
N SER A 45 -10.29 -14.44 3.22
CA SER A 45 -8.89 -14.14 2.90
C SER A 45 -8.51 -12.76 3.40
N ASN A 46 -7.28 -12.67 3.91
CA ASN A 46 -6.63 -11.44 4.33
C ASN A 46 -5.55 -11.08 3.30
N ILE A 47 -5.78 -10.02 2.54
CA ILE A 47 -4.85 -9.50 1.53
C ILE A 47 -4.24 -8.21 2.09
N LEU A 48 -2.92 -8.19 2.17
CA LEU A 48 -2.15 -7.02 2.58
C LEU A 48 -1.69 -6.24 1.33
N ILE A 49 -1.86 -4.93 1.31
CA ILE A 49 -1.19 -4.07 0.31
C ILE A 49 -0.06 -3.33 1.00
N ASP A 50 1.15 -3.58 0.52
CA ASP A 50 2.45 -3.13 1.00
C ASP A 50 2.80 -3.60 2.42
N THR A 51 4.09 -3.91 2.60
CA THR A 51 4.71 -4.26 3.88
C THR A 51 5.51 -3.07 4.39
N SER A 52 4.85 -2.15 5.09
CA SER A 52 5.51 -0.97 5.64
C SER A 52 6.55 -1.34 6.71
N PRO A 53 7.54 -0.48 7.02
CA PRO A 53 8.48 -0.69 8.12
C PRO A 53 7.80 -0.82 9.50
N ASP A 54 6.54 -0.41 9.62
CA ASP A 54 5.74 -0.49 10.85
C ASP A 54 4.88 -1.75 10.93
N LEU A 55 5.04 -2.69 9.99
CA LEU A 55 4.11 -3.79 9.75
C LEU A 55 3.77 -4.59 11.01
N ARG A 56 4.78 -4.97 11.82
CA ARG A 56 4.56 -5.71 13.06
C ARG A 56 3.58 -5.00 14.00
N THR A 57 3.77 -3.70 14.20
CA THR A 57 2.90 -2.89 15.06
C THR A 57 1.51 -2.73 14.46
N GLN A 58 1.43 -2.56 13.15
CA GLN A 58 0.19 -2.44 12.40
C GLN A 58 -0.67 -3.71 12.50
N LEU A 59 -0.08 -4.87 12.24
CA LEU A 59 -0.78 -6.17 12.35
C LEU A 59 -1.21 -6.47 13.78
N TYR A 60 -0.36 -6.15 14.78
CA TYR A 60 -0.72 -6.30 16.19
C TYR A 60 -1.94 -5.46 16.58
N LYS A 61 -1.95 -4.18 16.20
CA LYS A 61 -3.10 -3.28 16.44
C LYS A 61 -4.37 -3.74 15.72
N ALA A 62 -4.24 -4.24 14.51
CA ALA A 62 -5.35 -4.80 13.72
C ALA A 62 -5.81 -6.19 14.20
N LYS A 63 -5.13 -6.79 15.19
CA LYS A 63 -5.37 -8.17 15.66
C LYS A 63 -5.36 -9.17 14.50
N CYS A 64 -4.49 -8.94 13.52
CA CYS A 64 -4.37 -9.78 12.34
C CYS A 64 -3.28 -10.83 12.57
N THR A 65 -3.67 -12.11 12.58
CA THR A 65 -2.78 -13.25 12.83
C THR A 65 -2.52 -14.09 11.57
N ASN A 66 -3.11 -13.71 10.44
CA ASN A 66 -2.97 -14.42 9.18
C ASN A 66 -2.99 -13.46 8.00
N ILE A 67 -2.04 -13.60 7.07
CA ILE A 67 -2.01 -12.92 5.77
C ILE A 67 -1.98 -14.01 4.68
N ASP A 68 -2.88 -13.94 3.73
CA ASP A 68 -3.01 -14.95 2.67
C ASP A 68 -2.31 -14.55 1.38
N ALA A 69 -2.15 -13.27 1.12
CA ALA A 69 -1.39 -12.72 0.01
C ALA A 69 -0.89 -11.30 0.33
N VAL A 70 0.22 -10.91 -0.29
CA VAL A 70 0.72 -9.54 -0.30
C VAL A 70 0.69 -9.00 -1.71
N LEU A 71 0.19 -7.77 -1.88
CA LEU A 71 0.21 -7.02 -3.14
C LEU A 71 1.14 -5.82 -2.96
N TYR A 72 2.16 -5.69 -3.79
CA TYR A 72 3.08 -4.57 -3.73
C TYR A 72 2.75 -3.50 -4.76
N THR A 73 2.71 -2.25 -4.33
CA THR A 73 2.47 -1.11 -5.21
C THR A 73 3.72 -0.73 -5.98
N HIS A 74 4.86 -0.62 -5.31
CA HIS A 74 6.16 -0.26 -5.88
C HIS A 74 7.31 -0.57 -4.91
N ILE A 75 8.56 -0.24 -5.31
CA ILE A 75 9.79 -0.70 -4.64
C ILE A 75 10.26 0.19 -3.47
N HIS A 76 9.67 1.35 -3.22
CA HIS A 76 10.16 2.23 -2.16
C HIS A 76 10.14 1.56 -0.78
N SER A 77 11.08 1.96 0.08
CA SER A 77 11.33 1.30 1.36
C SER A 77 10.17 1.40 2.35
N ASP A 78 9.43 2.48 2.33
CA ASP A 78 8.24 2.69 3.16
C ASP A 78 7.07 1.76 2.79
N HIS A 79 7.15 1.09 1.63
CA HIS A 79 6.20 0.07 1.15
C HIS A 79 6.73 -1.36 1.22
N THR A 80 8.06 -1.55 1.40
CA THR A 80 8.67 -2.89 1.29
C THR A 80 9.49 -3.33 2.50
N SER A 81 9.94 -2.42 3.39
CA SER A 81 10.90 -2.76 4.44
C SER A 81 10.35 -3.64 5.56
N GLY A 82 9.04 -3.85 5.64
CA GLY A 82 8.41 -4.78 6.58
C GLY A 82 8.34 -6.23 6.07
N VAL A 83 8.87 -6.54 4.89
CA VAL A 83 8.90 -7.90 4.33
C VAL A 83 9.41 -8.95 5.32
N PRO A 84 10.48 -8.72 6.13
CA PRO A 84 10.95 -9.71 7.09
C PRO A 84 9.92 -10.09 8.17
N ASP A 85 9.00 -9.19 8.53
CA ASP A 85 7.95 -9.46 9.53
C ASP A 85 6.93 -10.50 9.05
N MET A 86 6.85 -10.75 7.73
CA MET A 86 5.98 -11.78 7.16
C MET A 86 6.38 -13.20 7.57
N ARG A 87 7.63 -13.40 8.06
CA ARG A 87 8.09 -14.71 8.54
C ARG A 87 7.20 -15.25 9.66
N ALA A 88 6.83 -14.43 10.62
CA ALA A 88 5.95 -14.84 11.71
C ALA A 88 4.59 -15.33 11.19
N MET A 89 4.00 -14.63 10.19
CA MET A 89 2.74 -15.03 9.57
C MET A 89 2.85 -16.38 8.84
N SER A 90 3.95 -16.57 8.11
CA SER A 90 4.23 -17.84 7.40
C SER A 90 4.38 -19.01 8.40
N LEU A 91 5.19 -18.84 9.44
CA LEU A 91 5.46 -19.91 10.43
C LEU A 91 4.20 -20.29 11.23
N ILE A 92 3.46 -19.29 11.75
CA ILE A 92 2.25 -19.56 12.55
C ILE A 92 1.19 -20.27 11.72
N ASN A 93 1.06 -19.94 10.45
CA ASN A 93 0.03 -20.49 9.57
C ASN A 93 0.55 -21.64 8.69
N ASN A 94 1.80 -22.05 8.87
CA ASN A 94 2.47 -23.15 8.13
C ASN A 94 2.26 -23.04 6.61
N LYS A 95 2.53 -21.88 6.02
CA LYS A 95 2.34 -21.62 4.59
C LYS A 95 3.37 -20.65 4.01
N ILE A 96 3.67 -20.82 2.73
CA ILE A 96 4.42 -19.83 1.95
C ILE A 96 3.42 -18.78 1.45
N ILE A 97 3.72 -17.50 1.68
CA ILE A 97 2.81 -16.40 1.37
C ILE A 97 3.11 -15.86 -0.03
N PRO A 98 2.15 -15.88 -0.98
CA PRO A 98 2.35 -15.31 -2.30
C PRO A 98 2.46 -13.78 -2.23
N ALA A 99 3.46 -13.23 -2.90
CA ALA A 99 3.79 -11.82 -3.01
C ALA A 99 3.67 -11.37 -4.47
N TYR A 100 2.55 -10.74 -4.81
CA TYR A 100 2.30 -10.22 -6.16
C TYR A 100 2.97 -8.86 -6.30
N MET A 101 3.80 -8.71 -7.32
CA MET A 101 4.52 -7.47 -7.57
C MET A 101 4.76 -7.20 -9.05
N PRO A 102 4.87 -5.90 -9.45
CA PRO A 102 5.23 -5.52 -10.82
C PRO A 102 6.55 -6.17 -11.26
N ARG A 103 6.63 -6.57 -12.51
CA ARG A 103 7.80 -7.26 -13.07
C ARG A 103 9.11 -6.48 -12.85
N GLU A 104 9.07 -5.17 -13.00
CA GLU A 104 10.20 -4.27 -12.79
C GLU A 104 10.72 -4.24 -11.34
N MET A 105 9.90 -4.67 -10.38
CA MET A 105 10.24 -4.74 -8.95
C MET A 105 10.92 -6.06 -8.57
N ILE A 106 10.64 -7.15 -9.29
CA ILE A 106 11.02 -8.52 -8.92
C ILE A 106 12.52 -8.65 -8.66
N ASN A 107 13.35 -8.26 -9.61
CA ASN A 107 14.82 -8.41 -9.48
C ASN A 107 15.37 -7.65 -8.27
N LYS A 108 14.83 -6.48 -7.96
CA LYS A 108 15.26 -5.69 -6.80
C LYS A 108 14.82 -6.36 -5.50
N MET A 109 13.58 -6.82 -5.41
CA MET A 109 13.07 -7.54 -4.24
C MET A 109 13.84 -8.83 -3.98
N GLU A 110 14.13 -9.61 -5.03
CA GLU A 110 14.98 -10.79 -4.89
C GLU A 110 16.40 -10.46 -4.43
N SER A 111 16.99 -9.38 -4.92
CA SER A 111 18.34 -8.96 -4.52
C SER A 111 18.38 -8.49 -3.08
N PHE A 112 17.39 -7.72 -2.62
CA PHE A 112 17.37 -7.18 -1.25
C PHE A 112 17.01 -8.25 -0.20
N TYR A 113 16.18 -9.24 -0.60
CA TYR A 113 15.54 -10.19 0.30
C TYR A 113 15.65 -11.63 -0.21
N GLN A 114 16.81 -12.00 -0.79
CA GLN A 114 17.03 -13.32 -1.40
C GLN A 114 16.63 -14.47 -0.46
N TYR A 115 17.04 -14.42 0.80
CA TYR A 115 16.77 -15.48 1.79
C TYR A 115 15.26 -15.65 2.07
N ILE A 116 14.45 -14.59 1.85
CA ILE A 116 12.99 -14.62 2.07
C ILE A 116 12.30 -15.40 0.95
N PHE A 117 12.72 -15.17 -0.30
CA PHE A 117 12.05 -15.71 -1.49
C PHE A 117 12.65 -17.02 -2.00
N LYS A 118 13.97 -17.23 -1.79
CA LYS A 118 14.68 -18.44 -2.27
C LYS A 118 15.11 -19.36 -1.15
N GLY A 119 15.14 -18.85 0.08
CA GLY A 119 15.71 -19.56 1.22
C GLY A 119 17.25 -19.60 1.17
N GLU A 120 17.84 -20.15 2.20
CA GLU A 120 19.25 -20.44 2.37
C GLU A 120 19.39 -21.77 3.12
N LYS A 121 20.63 -22.27 3.31
CA LYS A 121 20.90 -23.60 3.87
C LYS A 121 20.08 -23.95 5.12
N ASP A 122 19.94 -23.00 6.05
CA ASP A 122 19.22 -23.18 7.33
C ASP A 122 17.95 -22.32 7.44
N TYR A 123 17.49 -21.79 6.30
CA TYR A 123 16.40 -20.83 6.26
C TYR A 123 15.43 -21.11 5.10
N THR A 124 14.31 -21.71 5.41
CA THR A 124 13.28 -21.99 4.39
C THR A 124 12.63 -20.70 3.92
N ALA A 125 12.48 -20.55 2.60
CA ALA A 125 11.70 -19.47 2.02
C ALA A 125 10.28 -19.43 2.63
N PHE A 126 9.80 -18.24 2.93
CA PHE A 126 8.49 -18.07 3.54
C PHE A 126 7.56 -17.16 2.73
N MET A 127 8.05 -16.59 1.64
CA MET A 127 7.26 -15.90 0.63
C MET A 127 7.62 -16.40 -0.77
N GLU A 128 6.67 -16.33 -1.69
CA GLU A 128 6.85 -16.70 -3.10
C GLU A 128 6.48 -15.51 -4.00
N ILE A 129 7.39 -15.10 -4.87
CA ILE A 129 7.13 -14.03 -5.84
C ILE A 129 6.16 -14.51 -6.91
N LYS A 130 5.12 -13.72 -7.13
CA LYS A 130 4.18 -13.85 -8.24
C LYS A 130 4.23 -12.60 -9.11
N ASN A 131 4.36 -12.78 -10.41
CA ASN A 131 4.26 -11.66 -11.34
C ASN A 131 2.84 -11.09 -11.31
N LEU A 132 2.74 -9.76 -11.21
CA LEU A 132 1.46 -9.06 -11.20
C LEU A 132 0.92 -8.93 -12.62
N GLU A 133 -0.29 -9.40 -12.84
CA GLU A 133 -1.06 -9.23 -14.08
C GLU A 133 -2.06 -8.08 -13.94
N ASN A 134 -2.47 -7.47 -15.05
CA ASN A 134 -3.44 -6.37 -15.05
C ASN A 134 -4.81 -6.76 -14.44
N SER A 135 -5.12 -8.05 -14.46
CA SER A 135 -6.30 -8.63 -13.81
C SER A 135 -6.02 -10.08 -13.44
N PHE A 136 -6.30 -10.45 -12.20
CA PHE A 136 -6.15 -11.82 -11.72
C PHE A 136 -7.17 -12.11 -10.62
N SER A 137 -7.31 -13.39 -10.27
CA SER A 137 -8.19 -13.82 -9.19
C SER A 137 -7.38 -14.50 -8.09
N PHE A 138 -7.59 -14.08 -6.85
CA PHE A 138 -7.07 -14.72 -5.65
C PHE A 138 -8.25 -15.15 -4.76
N ASN A 139 -8.40 -16.45 -4.48
CA ASN A 139 -9.50 -17.00 -3.66
C ASN A 139 -10.88 -16.45 -4.05
N LYS A 140 -11.19 -16.44 -5.36
CA LYS A 140 -12.44 -15.88 -5.93
C LYS A 140 -12.59 -14.36 -5.70
N ILE A 141 -11.53 -13.66 -5.40
CA ILE A 141 -11.48 -12.21 -5.33
C ILE A 141 -10.84 -11.72 -6.62
N ASN A 142 -11.64 -11.07 -7.48
CA ASN A 142 -11.11 -10.45 -8.69
C ASN A 142 -10.40 -9.15 -8.33
N ILE A 143 -9.17 -9.02 -8.74
CA ILE A 143 -8.28 -7.89 -8.50
C ILE A 143 -7.89 -7.33 -9.86
N GLU A 144 -8.21 -6.08 -10.10
CA GLU A 144 -7.74 -5.30 -11.25
C GLU A 144 -6.59 -4.41 -10.79
N THR A 145 -5.59 -4.24 -11.65
CA THR A 145 -4.49 -3.32 -11.38
C THR A 145 -4.08 -2.56 -12.64
N PHE A 146 -3.59 -1.36 -12.45
CA PHE A 146 -3.05 -0.53 -13.51
C PHE A 146 -2.08 0.50 -12.93
N LYS A 147 -1.18 0.95 -13.78
CA LYS A 147 -0.12 1.87 -13.38
C LYS A 147 -0.61 3.32 -13.34
N HIS A 148 -0.02 4.08 -12.44
CA HIS A 148 -0.06 5.54 -12.47
C HIS A 148 1.33 6.09 -12.20
N ASN A 149 1.55 7.34 -12.59
CA ASN A 149 2.86 8.00 -12.45
C ASN A 149 3.13 8.40 -11.00
N HIS A 150 4.37 8.21 -10.57
CA HIS A 150 4.94 8.70 -9.32
C HIS A 150 6.32 9.36 -9.59
N GLY A 151 6.34 10.38 -10.43
CA GLY A 151 7.58 11.04 -10.83
C GLY A 151 8.41 10.18 -11.79
N SER A 152 9.53 9.64 -11.32
CA SER A 152 10.45 8.83 -12.13
C SER A 152 10.09 7.34 -12.22
N ILE A 153 9.11 6.89 -11.44
CA ILE A 153 8.67 5.49 -11.42
C ILE A 153 7.14 5.39 -11.54
N ASP A 154 6.68 4.18 -11.83
CA ASP A 154 5.27 3.84 -11.80
C ASP A 154 4.90 3.14 -10.50
N VAL A 155 3.65 3.37 -10.07
CA VAL A 155 3.02 2.76 -8.90
C VAL A 155 1.74 2.07 -9.34
N GLN A 156 1.40 0.95 -8.71
CA GLN A 156 0.18 0.21 -9.02
C GLN A 156 -1.01 0.75 -8.24
N THR A 157 -2.09 1.06 -8.94
CA THR A 157 -3.42 1.16 -8.35
C THR A 157 -4.04 -0.23 -8.30
N TYR A 158 -4.64 -0.59 -7.18
CA TYR A 158 -5.44 -1.82 -7.02
C TYR A 158 -6.92 -1.49 -6.94
N LYS A 159 -7.74 -2.23 -7.72
CA LYS A 159 -9.20 -2.13 -7.69
C LYS A 159 -9.81 -3.50 -7.41
N ILE A 160 -10.71 -3.57 -6.43
CA ILE A 160 -11.42 -4.79 -6.01
C ILE A 160 -12.91 -4.48 -5.91
N GLY A 161 -13.66 -4.82 -6.94
CA GLY A 161 -15.06 -4.40 -7.06
C GLY A 161 -15.18 -2.86 -7.06
N ASN A 162 -15.94 -2.30 -6.13
CA ASN A 162 -16.15 -0.85 -6.00
C ASN A 162 -15.18 -0.17 -5.01
N PHE A 163 -14.06 -0.80 -4.69
CA PHE A 163 -12.97 -0.25 -3.88
C PHE A 163 -11.73 -0.03 -4.75
N ALA A 164 -11.02 1.09 -4.53
CA ALA A 164 -9.70 1.29 -5.12
C ALA A 164 -8.71 1.90 -4.12
N TYR A 165 -7.42 1.53 -4.29
CA TYR A 165 -6.28 2.05 -3.55
C TYR A 165 -5.22 2.58 -4.51
N SER A 166 -4.89 3.88 -4.41
CA SER A 166 -3.94 4.59 -5.26
C SER A 166 -3.02 5.43 -4.39
N THR A 167 -2.00 4.81 -3.77
CA THR A 167 -0.96 5.54 -3.01
C THR A 167 0.02 6.21 -3.95
N ASP A 168 0.78 7.20 -3.49
CA ASP A 168 1.90 7.83 -4.21
C ASP A 168 1.53 8.34 -5.62
N LEU A 169 0.32 8.85 -5.74
CA LEU A 169 -0.22 9.32 -7.02
C LEU A 169 0.36 10.69 -7.40
N LYS A 170 0.97 10.78 -8.58
CA LYS A 170 1.26 12.05 -9.26
C LYS A 170 0.20 12.36 -10.31
N LYS A 171 -0.04 11.43 -11.23
CA LYS A 171 -1.08 11.54 -12.25
C LYS A 171 -1.44 10.18 -12.83
N PHE A 172 -2.68 10.01 -13.24
CA PHE A 172 -3.10 8.86 -14.03
C PHE A 172 -2.63 8.96 -15.48
N TYR A 173 -2.48 7.80 -16.13
CA TYR A 173 -2.23 7.72 -17.56
C TYR A 173 -3.57 7.68 -18.33
N ASN A 174 -3.73 8.57 -19.29
CA ASN A 174 -4.85 8.60 -20.26
C ASN A 174 -6.21 8.24 -19.61
N SER A 175 -6.87 7.21 -20.19
CA SER A 175 -8.19 6.73 -19.77
C SER A 175 -8.20 5.84 -18.53
N ASP A 176 -7.05 5.57 -17.89
CA ASP A 176 -7.03 4.69 -16.71
C ASP A 176 -7.85 5.24 -15.54
N ILE A 177 -8.01 6.56 -15.46
CA ILE A 177 -8.90 7.19 -14.49
C ILE A 177 -10.36 6.75 -14.65
N ASP A 178 -10.81 6.43 -15.88
CA ASP A 178 -12.19 5.97 -16.13
C ASP A 178 -12.50 4.62 -15.45
N ARG A 179 -11.47 3.82 -15.19
CA ARG A 179 -11.58 2.56 -14.46
C ARG A 179 -11.97 2.76 -12.99
N LEU A 180 -11.82 3.97 -12.47
CA LEU A 180 -12.17 4.36 -11.08
C LEU A 180 -13.59 4.88 -10.94
N LYS A 181 -14.37 4.94 -12.00
CA LYS A 181 -15.79 5.35 -11.91
C LYS A 181 -16.60 4.32 -11.10
N ASN A 182 -17.67 4.78 -10.45
CA ASN A 182 -18.60 3.99 -9.64
C ASN A 182 -17.95 3.33 -8.39
N LEU A 183 -16.94 3.95 -7.79
CA LEU A 183 -16.38 3.48 -6.54
C LEU A 183 -17.28 3.82 -5.35
N ASP A 184 -17.42 2.86 -4.42
CA ASP A 184 -17.97 3.13 -3.09
C ASP A 184 -16.91 3.77 -2.19
N LEU A 185 -15.64 3.36 -2.35
CA LEU A 185 -14.51 3.86 -1.58
C LEU A 185 -13.26 3.99 -2.46
N TRP A 186 -12.66 5.16 -2.44
CA TRP A 186 -11.33 5.41 -3.00
C TRP A 186 -10.38 5.82 -1.88
N VAL A 187 -9.31 5.07 -1.68
CA VAL A 187 -8.19 5.46 -0.80
C VAL A 187 -7.07 5.97 -1.69
N VAL A 188 -6.68 7.23 -1.52
CA VAL A 188 -5.75 7.92 -2.41
C VAL A 188 -4.65 8.65 -1.65
N GLY A 189 -3.44 8.62 -2.18
CA GLY A 189 -2.29 9.35 -1.62
C GLY A 189 -2.46 10.86 -1.71
N LEU A 190 -2.28 11.56 -0.58
CA LEU A 190 -2.16 13.00 -0.49
C LEU A 190 -0.96 13.34 0.39
N LEU A 191 0.20 13.58 -0.21
CA LEU A 191 1.43 13.82 0.54
C LEU A 191 1.37 15.11 1.36
N ARG A 192 0.87 16.19 0.72
CA ARG A 192 0.73 17.55 1.27
C ARG A 192 -0.27 18.35 0.42
N GLU A 193 -0.63 19.56 0.86
CA GLU A 193 -1.56 20.43 0.12
C GLU A 193 -0.98 20.82 -1.24
N ASP A 194 0.25 21.34 -1.26
CA ASP A 194 0.93 21.76 -2.47
C ASP A 194 1.37 20.58 -3.34
N GLU A 195 1.45 20.82 -4.63
CA GLU A 195 2.00 19.87 -5.60
C GLU A 195 3.46 19.53 -5.31
N HIS A 196 3.85 18.29 -5.55
CA HIS A 196 5.23 17.78 -5.46
C HIS A 196 5.66 17.19 -6.82
N PRO A 197 6.96 17.17 -7.18
CA PRO A 197 7.41 16.55 -8.42
C PRO A 197 6.93 15.12 -8.64
N SER A 198 6.74 14.34 -7.57
CA SER A 198 6.29 12.94 -7.61
C SER A 198 4.89 12.69 -7.01
N HIS A 199 4.21 13.70 -6.47
CA HIS A 199 2.88 13.55 -5.88
C HIS A 199 1.94 14.66 -6.37
N ALA A 200 0.67 14.33 -6.51
CA ALA A 200 -0.40 15.27 -6.76
C ALA A 200 -0.62 16.17 -5.53
N GLY A 201 -0.93 17.44 -5.75
CA GLY A 201 -1.43 18.34 -4.73
C GLY A 201 -2.93 18.14 -4.49
N PHE A 202 -3.44 18.82 -3.45
CA PHE A 202 -4.84 18.69 -3.04
C PHE A 202 -5.83 19.07 -4.16
N ASP A 203 -5.59 20.18 -4.87
CA ASP A 203 -6.47 20.63 -5.95
C ASP A 203 -6.56 19.59 -7.07
N GLN A 204 -5.44 18.99 -7.48
CA GLN A 204 -5.43 17.95 -8.49
C GLN A 204 -6.20 16.69 -8.03
N ILE A 205 -6.08 16.31 -6.74
CA ILE A 205 -6.87 15.21 -6.19
C ILE A 205 -8.37 15.56 -6.17
N LEU A 206 -8.74 16.81 -5.88
CA LEU A 206 -10.14 17.28 -5.95
C LEU A 206 -10.70 17.20 -7.39
N GLU A 207 -9.92 17.55 -8.40
CA GLU A 207 -10.31 17.36 -9.80
C GLU A 207 -10.61 15.89 -10.11
N TYR A 208 -9.75 14.96 -9.65
CA TYR A 208 -10.00 13.53 -9.79
C TYR A 208 -11.25 13.07 -9.05
N ILE A 209 -11.48 13.55 -7.81
CA ILE A 209 -12.69 13.24 -7.03
C ILE A 209 -13.94 13.71 -7.77
N ASN A 210 -13.92 14.93 -8.32
CA ASN A 210 -15.03 15.50 -9.08
C ASN A 210 -15.31 14.74 -10.38
N TYR A 211 -14.29 14.16 -10.99
CA TYR A 211 -14.42 13.36 -12.20
C TYR A 211 -14.90 11.92 -11.92
N ILE A 212 -14.27 11.24 -10.96
CA ILE A 212 -14.54 9.83 -10.58
C ILE A 212 -15.87 9.72 -9.85
N LYS A 213 -16.18 10.71 -8.98
CA LYS A 213 -17.35 10.77 -8.09
C LYS A 213 -17.49 9.52 -7.20
N PRO A 214 -16.44 9.13 -6.43
CA PRO A 214 -16.56 8.04 -5.48
C PRO A 214 -17.54 8.44 -4.37
N LYS A 215 -18.26 7.46 -3.78
CA LYS A 215 -19.17 7.76 -2.65
C LYS A 215 -18.40 8.25 -1.42
N LYS A 216 -17.17 7.76 -1.24
CA LYS A 216 -16.27 8.17 -0.15
C LYS A 216 -14.84 8.17 -0.64
N THR A 217 -14.07 9.21 -0.24
CA THR A 217 -12.62 9.28 -0.41
C THR A 217 -11.94 9.32 0.96
N ILE A 218 -10.84 8.59 1.10
CA ILE A 218 -9.96 8.62 2.28
C ILE A 218 -8.55 8.94 1.80
N PHE A 219 -7.90 9.91 2.44
CA PHE A 219 -6.51 10.23 2.15
C PHE A 219 -5.56 9.32 2.91
N THR A 220 -4.46 8.98 2.27
CA THR A 220 -3.33 8.21 2.82
C THR A 220 -2.01 8.84 2.41
N HIS A 221 -0.89 8.32 2.90
CA HIS A 221 0.46 8.78 2.58
C HIS A 221 0.70 10.26 2.95
N MET A 222 0.12 10.68 4.09
CA MET A 222 0.14 12.07 4.55
C MET A 222 1.40 12.37 5.37
N THR A 223 2.05 13.51 5.08
CA THR A 223 3.17 13.99 5.90
C THR A 223 2.69 14.70 7.18
N ALA A 224 3.65 15.06 8.04
CA ALA A 224 3.41 15.91 9.22
C ALA A 224 3.06 17.37 8.88
N LEU A 225 2.85 17.73 7.61
CA LEU A 225 2.36 19.05 7.18
C LEU A 225 0.82 19.12 7.17
N LEU A 226 0.16 17.97 7.20
CA LEU A 226 -1.30 17.84 7.23
C LEU A 226 -1.76 17.47 8.63
N ASP A 227 -2.63 18.30 9.26
CA ASP A 227 -3.22 18.03 10.58
C ASP A 227 -4.52 17.23 10.46
#